data_bdc8b2d038d5589da9b247c2bf9b2676
#
_entry.id   bdc8b2d038d5589da9b247c2bf9b2676
#
_cell.length_a   1.000
_cell.length_b   1.000
_cell.length_c   1.000
_cell.angle_alpha   90.00
_cell.angle_beta   90.00
_cell.angle_gamma   90.00
#
_symmetry.space_group_name_H-M   'P 1'
#
loop_
_entity.id
_entity.type
_entity.pdbx_description
1 polymer ?
#
loop_
_entity_poly.entity_id
_entity_poly.type
_entity_poly.pdbx_seq_one_letter_code
_entity_poly.pdbx_strand_id
1 'polypeptide(L)'
;MAEKDELMINIGDMLSRHTNNVLKSTVHRVVNPDKELLKKSRYSIPFFMHPVSDMKLNVLESCICEDYPKSFEDITAGEFLNERLVELGLLKK
;
A
#
# COMPACT_ATOMS: atom_id res chain seq x y z
N MET A 1 -14.99 7.01 -7.49
CA MET A 1 -15.62 5.93 -6.72
C MET A 1 -15.98 4.77 -7.64
N ALA A 2 -15.76 3.53 -7.22
CA ALA A 2 -16.15 2.37 -8.02
C ALA A 2 -17.66 2.26 -8.12
N GLU A 3 -18.16 1.85 -9.28
CA GLU A 3 -19.58 1.61 -9.49
C GLU A 3 -19.92 0.17 -9.13
N LYS A 4 -21.21 -0.17 -9.19
CA LYS A 4 -21.66 -1.53 -8.95
C LYS A 4 -20.93 -2.51 -9.88
N ASP A 5 -20.52 -3.64 -9.33
CA ASP A 5 -19.78 -4.70 -10.04
C ASP A 5 -18.36 -4.31 -10.44
N GLU A 6 -17.82 -3.23 -9.87
CA GLU A 6 -16.43 -2.82 -10.07
C GLU A 6 -15.63 -2.98 -8.78
N LEU A 7 -14.33 -3.21 -8.94
CA LEU A 7 -13.39 -3.23 -7.84
C LEU A 7 -12.43 -2.04 -8.00
N MET A 8 -12.22 -1.30 -6.91
CA MET A 8 -11.23 -0.24 -6.90
C MET A 8 -9.92 -0.80 -6.36
N ILE A 9 -8.87 -0.71 -7.14
CA ILE A 9 -7.55 -1.24 -6.77
C ILE A 9 -6.61 -0.09 -6.50
N ASN A 10 -6.01 -0.10 -5.30
CA ASN A 10 -5.00 0.87 -4.92
C ASN A 10 -3.65 0.18 -4.75
N ILE A 11 -2.60 0.83 -5.21
CA ILE A 11 -1.23 0.33 -5.04
C ILE A 11 -0.76 0.76 -3.65
N GLY A 12 -0.31 -0.21 -2.87
CA GLY A 12 0.23 0.05 -1.54
C GLY A 12 1.74 0.20 -1.52
N ASP A 13 2.27 0.46 -0.34
CA ASP A 13 3.70 0.73 -0.14
C ASP A 13 4.61 -0.47 -0.48
N MET A 14 4.15 -1.69 -0.25
CA MET A 14 4.96 -2.87 -0.59
C MET A 14 5.21 -2.96 -2.09
N LEU A 15 4.18 -2.74 -2.90
CA LEU A 15 4.32 -2.80 -4.35
C LEU A 15 5.11 -1.62 -4.89
N SER A 16 4.93 -0.43 -4.33
CA SER A 16 5.72 0.72 -4.75
C SER A 16 7.20 0.52 -4.43
N ARG A 17 7.52 -0.05 -3.28
CA ARG A 17 8.90 -0.37 -2.89
C ARG A 17 9.51 -1.42 -3.81
N HIS A 18 8.79 -2.51 -4.07
CA HIS A 18 9.26 -3.61 -4.91
C HIS A 18 9.50 -3.17 -6.36
N THR A 19 8.76 -2.19 -6.83
CA THR A 19 8.90 -1.64 -8.18
C THR A 19 9.71 -0.35 -8.24
N ASN A 20 10.41 0.01 -7.18
CA ASN A 20 11.23 1.23 -7.11
C ASN A 20 10.43 2.49 -7.49
N ASN A 21 9.18 2.57 -7.03
CA ASN A 21 8.24 3.66 -7.30
C ASN A 21 7.82 3.81 -8.77
N VAL A 22 8.05 2.79 -9.60
CA VAL A 22 7.45 2.77 -10.94
C VAL A 22 5.92 2.73 -10.79
N LEU A 23 5.44 1.89 -9.87
CA LEU A 23 4.05 1.91 -9.44
C LEU A 23 3.99 2.67 -8.11
N LYS A 24 3.29 3.78 -8.09
CA LYS A 24 3.29 4.68 -6.93
C LYS A 24 2.14 4.40 -5.97
N SER A 25 2.46 4.43 -4.67
CA SER A 25 1.44 4.43 -3.61
C SER A 25 1.05 5.86 -3.34
N THR A 26 -0.24 6.17 -3.40
CA THR A 26 -0.75 7.51 -3.17
C THR A 26 -1.22 7.66 -1.73
N VAL A 27 -0.71 8.67 -1.03
CA VAL A 27 -1.18 9.00 0.31
C VAL A 27 -2.62 9.50 0.19
N HIS A 28 -3.50 8.92 0.97
CA HIS A 28 -4.92 9.24 0.91
C HIS A 28 -5.55 9.11 2.30
N ARG A 29 -6.74 9.66 2.42
CA ARG A 29 -7.51 9.56 3.66
C ARG A 29 -8.99 9.43 3.33
N VAL A 30 -9.75 8.97 4.30
CA VAL A 30 -11.21 8.94 4.22
C VAL A 30 -11.73 10.32 4.61
N VAL A 31 -12.60 10.89 3.79
CA VAL A 31 -13.25 12.16 4.09
C VAL A 31 -14.75 11.94 4.21
N ASN A 32 -15.38 12.80 4.99
CA ASN A 32 -16.83 12.73 5.13
C ASN A 32 -17.50 13.19 3.83
N PRO A 33 -18.56 12.49 3.39
CA PRO A 33 -19.33 12.93 2.23
C PRO A 33 -20.15 14.18 2.54
N ASP A 34 -20.89 14.66 1.55
CA ASP A 34 -21.80 15.79 1.72
C ASP A 34 -22.83 15.50 2.82
N LYS A 35 -23.35 16.58 3.44
CA LYS A 35 -24.28 16.47 4.58
C LYS A 35 -25.47 15.54 4.32
N GLU A 36 -25.98 15.53 3.11
CA GLU A 36 -27.11 14.67 2.75
C GLU A 36 -26.75 13.20 2.82
N LEU A 37 -25.52 12.85 2.43
CA LEU A 37 -25.02 11.48 2.42
C LEU A 37 -24.55 11.02 3.80
N LEU A 38 -24.23 11.94 4.72
CA LEU A 38 -23.80 11.59 6.06
C LEU A 38 -24.86 10.81 6.85
N LYS A 39 -26.13 10.98 6.52
CA LYS A 39 -27.23 10.30 7.19
C LYS A 39 -27.49 8.89 6.68
N LYS A 40 -26.82 8.50 5.60
CA LYS A 40 -26.99 7.17 4.99
C LYS A 40 -25.83 6.26 5.36
N SER A 41 -26.16 5.01 5.68
CA SER A 41 -25.14 3.99 5.93
C SER A 41 -24.44 3.61 4.64
N ARG A 42 -23.14 3.39 4.71
CA ARG A 42 -22.35 2.94 3.59
C ARG A 42 -21.38 1.87 4.06
N TYR A 43 -21.34 0.77 3.35
CA TYR A 43 -20.42 -0.32 3.65
C TYR A 43 -19.19 -0.20 2.78
N SER A 44 -18.06 -0.56 3.36
CA SER A 44 -16.79 -0.63 2.65
C SER A 44 -16.07 -1.89 3.11
N ILE A 45 -15.61 -2.69 2.17
CA ILE A 45 -14.94 -3.95 2.46
C ILE A 45 -13.57 -3.92 1.77
N PRO A 46 -12.53 -3.40 2.47
CA PRO A 46 -11.19 -3.43 1.90
C PRO A 46 -10.60 -4.84 2.02
N PHE A 47 -9.88 -5.23 0.99
CA PHE A 47 -9.11 -6.47 0.98
C PHE A 47 -7.64 -6.12 0.80
N PHE A 48 -6.85 -6.38 1.83
CA PHE A 48 -5.40 -6.12 1.79
C PHE A 48 -4.70 -7.36 1.26
N MET A 49 -4.15 -7.26 0.07
CA MET A 49 -3.41 -8.35 -0.54
C MET A 49 -1.95 -8.28 -0.07
N HIS A 50 -1.59 -9.15 0.85
CA HIS A 50 -0.22 -9.23 1.39
C HIS A 50 0.51 -10.43 0.81
N PRO A 51 1.77 -10.28 0.42
CA PRO A 51 2.60 -11.45 0.10
C PRO A 51 2.95 -12.20 1.39
N VAL A 52 3.43 -13.43 1.23
CA VAL A 52 3.91 -14.20 2.38
C VAL A 52 5.06 -13.46 3.07
N SER A 53 5.20 -13.65 4.38
CA SER A 53 6.13 -12.87 5.21
C SER A 53 7.59 -12.99 4.78
N ASP A 54 8.01 -14.13 4.28
CA ASP A 54 9.40 -14.35 3.85
C ASP A 54 9.65 -13.95 2.40
N MET A 55 8.66 -13.41 1.70
CA MET A 55 8.87 -12.87 0.36
C MET A 55 9.79 -11.66 0.43
N LYS A 56 10.80 -11.64 -0.41
CA LYS A 56 11.71 -10.51 -0.49
C LYS A 56 11.08 -9.37 -1.28
N LEU A 57 11.06 -8.20 -0.68
CA LEU A 57 10.58 -6.97 -1.33
C LEU A 57 11.73 -6.20 -1.97
N ASN A 58 12.81 -6.89 -2.29
CA ASN A 58 13.95 -6.28 -2.97
C ASN A 58 13.47 -5.62 -4.25
N VAL A 59 14.07 -4.49 -4.59
CA VAL A 59 13.71 -3.79 -5.81
C VAL A 59 13.98 -4.68 -7.02
N LEU A 60 13.01 -4.79 -7.91
CA LEU A 60 13.16 -5.57 -9.13
C LEU A 60 14.24 -4.94 -10.02
N GLU A 61 15.15 -5.76 -10.53
CA GLU A 61 16.23 -5.27 -11.38
C GLU A 61 15.70 -4.54 -12.62
N SER A 62 14.57 -5.00 -13.15
CA SER A 62 13.92 -4.36 -14.29
C SER A 62 13.43 -2.94 -14.00
N CYS A 63 13.36 -2.55 -12.73
CA CYS A 63 12.91 -1.23 -12.30
C CYS A 63 14.08 -0.31 -11.93
N ILE A 64 15.33 -0.74 -12.16
CA ILE A 64 16.52 0.03 -11.85
C ILE A 64 17.27 0.33 -13.15
N CYS A 65 17.69 1.58 -13.33
CA CYS A 65 18.52 2.00 -14.46
C CYS A 65 19.40 3.18 -14.04
N GLU A 66 20.27 3.65 -14.92
CA GLU A 66 21.16 4.78 -14.61
C GLU A 66 20.41 6.05 -14.23
N ASP A 67 19.29 6.32 -14.94
CA ASP A 67 18.46 7.48 -14.69
C ASP A 67 17.51 7.25 -13.51
N TYR A 68 17.37 6.01 -13.04
CA TYR A 68 16.43 5.64 -11.99
C TYR A 68 17.08 4.62 -11.05
N PRO A 69 17.96 5.07 -10.17
CA PRO A 69 18.70 4.17 -9.29
C PRO A 69 17.81 3.56 -8.20
N LYS A 70 18.30 2.46 -7.62
CA LYS A 70 17.63 1.78 -6.51
C LYS A 70 17.42 2.74 -5.34
N SER A 71 16.17 2.92 -4.91
CA SER A 71 15.79 3.86 -3.86
C SER A 71 15.50 3.21 -2.51
N PHE A 72 15.44 1.89 -2.43
CA PHE A 72 15.04 1.18 -1.22
C PHE A 72 15.99 0.05 -0.88
N GLU A 73 16.17 -0.18 0.42
CA GLU A 73 16.97 -1.28 0.91
C GLU A 73 16.23 -2.61 0.78
N ASP A 74 16.96 -3.71 0.78
CA ASP A 74 16.37 -5.04 0.74
C ASP A 74 15.69 -5.35 2.08
N ILE A 75 14.49 -5.90 2.02
CA ILE A 75 13.68 -6.23 3.19
C ILE A 75 12.69 -7.33 2.81
N THR A 76 12.23 -8.09 3.80
CA THR A 76 11.13 -9.05 3.57
C THR A 76 9.78 -8.38 3.82
N ALA A 77 8.71 -8.96 3.28
CA ALA A 77 7.36 -8.45 3.48
C ALA A 77 6.99 -8.43 4.98
N GLY A 78 7.38 -9.46 5.73
CA GLY A 78 7.11 -9.52 7.16
C GLY A 78 7.83 -8.44 7.94
N GLU A 79 9.11 -8.20 7.65
CA GLU A 79 9.87 -7.13 8.29
C GLU A 79 9.29 -5.77 7.98
N PHE A 80 8.91 -5.54 6.73
CA PHE A 80 8.29 -4.28 6.33
C PHE A 80 6.97 -4.04 7.05
N LEU A 81 6.12 -5.07 7.14
CA LEU A 81 4.85 -4.97 7.85
C LEU A 81 5.08 -4.65 9.33
N ASN A 82 6.06 -5.30 9.98
CA ASN A 82 6.39 -5.03 11.37
C ASN A 82 6.85 -3.58 11.57
N GLU A 83 7.64 -3.04 10.68
CA GLU A 83 8.05 -1.63 10.76
C GLU A 83 6.83 -0.70 10.72
N ARG A 84 5.90 -0.97 9.80
CA ARG A 84 4.68 -0.17 9.69
C ARG A 84 3.80 -0.26 10.92
N LEU A 85 3.67 -1.46 11.49
CA LEU A 85 2.88 -1.66 12.70
C LEU A 85 3.50 -0.95 13.90
N VAL A 86 4.82 -0.93 14.00
CA VAL A 86 5.53 -0.18 15.06
C VAL A 86 5.30 1.33 14.87
N GLU A 87 5.42 1.84 13.66
CA GLU A 87 5.16 3.25 13.37
C GLU A 87 3.75 3.68 13.76
N LEU A 88 2.78 2.79 13.54
CA LEU A 88 1.39 3.06 13.91
C LEU A 88 1.08 2.85 15.39
N GLY A 89 2.06 2.38 16.16
CA GLY A 89 1.86 2.12 17.58
C GLY A 89 1.09 0.83 17.88
N LEU A 90 0.92 -0.04 16.90
CA LEU A 90 0.19 -1.30 17.06
C LEU A 90 1.07 -2.43 17.57
N LEU A 91 2.37 -2.31 17.42
CA LEU A 91 3.36 -3.24 17.95
C LEU A 91 4.42 -2.48 18.73
N LYS A 92 4.91 -3.08 19.81
CA LYS A 92 6.04 -2.54 20.56
C LYS A 92 7.34 -2.92 19.84
N LYS A 93 8.27 -2.01 19.90
CA LYS A 93 9.58 -2.18 19.31
C LYS A 93 10.40 -3.25 20.06
#